data_0e6e918cfe98f96232a276f46d7c25c4
#
_entry.id   0e6e918cfe98f96232a276f46d7c25c4
#
_cell.length_a   1.000
_cell.length_b   1.000
_cell.length_c   1.000
_cell.angle_alpha   90.00
_cell.angle_beta   90.00
_cell.angle_gamma   90.00
#
_symmetry.space_group_name_H-M   'P 1'
#
loop_
_entity.id
_entity.type
_entity.pdbx_description
1 polymer ?
#
loop_
_entity_poly.entity_id
_entity_poly.type
_entity_poly.pdbx_seq_one_letter_code
_entity_poly.pdbx_strand_id
1 'polypeptide(L)'
;MKKRKTNKSPIPVYFAVGGGLLLIVAAILLATQNSPAVPTPVTSHEEETYPEISRVSLDETKAALDAGTTVIVDVRSAEAYRGGHIAGAINIPLGELETRLGELDKTQWIITYCT
;
A
#
# COMPACT_ATOMS: atom_id res chain seq x y z
N MET A 1 0.98 -18.07 81.48
CA MET A 1 0.32 -17.35 80.36
C MET A 1 0.85 -17.88 79.04
N LYS A 2 0.03 -18.63 78.30
CA LYS A 2 0.43 -19.31 77.05
C LYS A 2 0.06 -18.41 75.87
N LYS A 3 1.06 -17.80 75.15
CA LYS A 3 0.82 -16.97 73.97
C LYS A 3 0.35 -17.86 72.78
N ARG A 4 -0.90 -17.65 72.36
CA ARG A 4 -1.43 -18.24 71.13
C ARG A 4 -0.72 -17.59 69.93
N LYS A 5 0.05 -18.38 69.19
CA LYS A 5 0.55 -18.02 67.85
C LYS A 5 -0.62 -18.10 66.89
N THR A 6 -1.06 -16.99 66.32
CA THR A 6 -2.01 -16.95 65.21
C THR A 6 -1.26 -17.31 63.96
N ASN A 7 -1.52 -18.52 63.47
CA ASN A 7 -1.02 -18.98 62.20
C ASN A 7 -1.83 -18.28 61.07
N LYS A 8 -1.31 -17.20 60.54
CA LYS A 8 -1.90 -16.55 59.35
C LYS A 8 -1.58 -17.41 58.17
N SER A 9 -2.57 -18.05 57.59
CA SER A 9 -2.44 -18.82 56.34
C SER A 9 -2.02 -17.90 55.21
N PRO A 10 -1.06 -18.30 54.34
CA PRO A 10 -0.57 -17.50 53.23
C PRO A 10 -1.55 -17.40 52.03
N ILE A 11 -2.74 -18.04 52.16
CA ILE A 11 -3.74 -18.17 51.10
C ILE A 11 -4.21 -16.81 50.52
N PRO A 12 -4.46 -15.72 51.31
CA PRO A 12 -4.95 -14.47 50.72
C PRO A 12 -3.95 -13.76 49.84
N VAL A 13 -2.64 -14.00 50.02
CA VAL A 13 -1.60 -13.34 49.22
C VAL A 13 -1.55 -13.92 47.80
N TYR A 14 -1.74 -15.21 47.63
CA TYR A 14 -1.75 -15.86 46.30
C TYR A 14 -3.00 -15.46 45.50
N PHE A 15 -4.15 -15.26 46.14
CA PHE A 15 -5.36 -14.76 45.49
C PHE A 15 -5.20 -13.31 45.01
N ALA A 16 -4.54 -12.46 45.78
CA ALA A 16 -4.30 -11.06 45.40
C ALA A 16 -3.32 -10.95 44.22
N VAL A 17 -2.26 -11.76 44.21
CA VAL A 17 -1.27 -11.77 43.14
C VAL A 17 -1.82 -12.45 41.86
N GLY A 18 -2.48 -13.59 41.97
CA GLY A 18 -3.08 -14.31 40.86
C GLY A 18 -4.22 -13.56 40.19
N GLY A 19 -5.10 -12.93 40.97
CA GLY A 19 -6.22 -12.14 40.46
C GLY A 19 -5.75 -10.87 39.71
N GLY A 20 -4.72 -10.20 40.25
CA GLY A 20 -4.11 -9.04 39.58
C GLY A 20 -3.50 -9.36 38.25
N LEU A 21 -2.76 -10.46 38.16
CA LEU A 21 -2.13 -10.90 36.88
C LEU A 21 -3.19 -11.24 35.83
N LEU A 22 -4.28 -11.89 36.21
CA LEU A 22 -5.38 -12.30 35.32
C LEU A 22 -6.13 -11.08 34.79
N LEU A 23 -6.33 -10.04 35.57
CA LEU A 23 -6.92 -8.78 35.13
C LEU A 23 -6.01 -8.01 34.17
N ILE A 24 -4.70 -8.03 34.37
CA ILE A 24 -3.74 -7.39 33.47
C ILE A 24 -3.73 -8.10 32.11
N VAL A 25 -3.75 -9.43 32.09
CA VAL A 25 -3.81 -10.20 30.84
C VAL A 25 -5.12 -9.95 30.11
N ALA A 26 -6.26 -9.89 30.82
CA ALA A 26 -7.55 -9.56 30.22
C ALA A 26 -7.57 -8.13 29.63
N ALA A 27 -6.98 -7.16 30.33
CA ALA A 27 -6.88 -5.79 29.84
C ALA A 27 -6.01 -5.68 28.58
N ILE A 28 -4.90 -6.43 28.50
CA ILE A 28 -4.03 -6.47 27.31
C ILE A 28 -4.78 -7.14 26.15
N LEU A 29 -5.52 -8.22 26.39
CA LEU A 29 -6.30 -8.90 25.34
C LEU A 29 -7.44 -8.02 24.81
N LEU A 30 -8.12 -7.23 25.67
CA LEU A 30 -9.13 -6.28 25.22
C LEU A 30 -8.51 -5.11 24.45
N ALA A 31 -7.32 -4.63 24.84
CA ALA A 31 -6.63 -3.54 24.16
C ALA A 31 -6.17 -3.96 22.74
N THR A 32 -5.80 -5.22 22.55
CA THR A 32 -5.40 -5.75 21.23
C THR A 32 -6.57 -5.96 20.28
N GLN A 33 -7.81 -6.09 20.82
CA GLN A 33 -9.02 -6.22 19.99
C GLN A 33 -9.53 -4.86 19.47
N ASN A 34 -9.06 -3.75 20.07
CA ASN A 34 -9.46 -2.40 19.71
C ASN A 34 -8.41 -1.68 18.86
N SER A 35 -7.59 -2.42 18.10
CA SER A 35 -6.80 -1.82 17.03
C SER A 35 -7.78 -1.17 16.05
N PRO A 36 -7.74 0.15 15.85
CA PRO A 36 -8.52 0.76 14.77
C PRO A 36 -8.11 0.01 13.51
N ALA A 37 -9.09 -0.57 12.83
CA ALA A 37 -8.88 -1.12 11.51
C ALA A 37 -8.22 -0.01 10.69
N VAL A 38 -6.94 -0.21 10.34
CA VAL A 38 -6.29 0.62 9.33
C VAL A 38 -7.22 0.51 8.13
N PRO A 39 -7.81 1.63 7.66
CA PRO A 39 -8.61 1.57 6.44
C PRO A 39 -7.69 1.00 5.38
N THR A 40 -7.92 -0.26 5.01
CA THR A 40 -7.35 -0.78 3.77
C THR A 40 -7.74 0.23 2.71
N PRO A 41 -6.79 0.79 1.96
CA PRO A 41 -7.16 1.58 0.80
C PRO A 41 -7.98 0.65 -0.08
N VAL A 42 -9.29 0.82 -0.08
CA VAL A 42 -10.19 0.26 -1.10
C VAL A 42 -9.84 0.99 -2.39
N THR A 43 -8.76 0.54 -3.00
CA THR A 43 -8.50 0.84 -4.40
C THR A 43 -9.39 -0.11 -5.21
N SER A 44 -10.69 0.04 -5.04
CA SER A 44 -11.60 -0.31 -6.11
C SER A 44 -11.52 0.85 -7.11
N HIS A 45 -10.38 0.96 -7.80
CA HIS A 45 -10.44 1.46 -9.15
C HIS A 45 -11.28 0.41 -9.87
N GLU A 46 -12.57 0.71 -10.06
CA GLU A 46 -13.31 0.11 -11.15
C GLU A 46 -12.47 0.49 -12.37
N GLU A 47 -11.68 -0.46 -12.81
CA GLU A 47 -10.85 -0.32 -13.99
C GLU A 47 -11.85 -0.23 -15.15
N GLU A 48 -12.15 1.01 -15.57
CA GLU A 48 -12.93 1.25 -16.77
C GLU A 48 -12.20 0.52 -17.90
N THR A 49 -12.72 -0.63 -18.27
CA THR A 49 -12.18 -1.44 -19.35
C THR A 49 -12.68 -0.83 -20.65
N TYR A 50 -11.80 -0.17 -21.36
CA TYR A 50 -12.01 0.25 -22.75
C TYR A 50 -11.54 -0.90 -23.64
N PRO A 51 -12.44 -1.79 -24.11
CA PRO A 51 -12.05 -2.99 -24.84
C PRO A 51 -11.44 -2.69 -26.21
N GLU A 52 -11.65 -1.49 -26.73
CA GLU A 52 -11.07 -1.01 -27.99
C GLU A 52 -9.61 -0.57 -27.84
N ILE A 53 -9.11 -0.38 -26.60
CA ILE A 53 -7.72 0.01 -26.34
C ILE A 53 -6.92 -1.23 -25.97
N SER A 54 -6.00 -1.62 -26.84
CA SER A 54 -5.13 -2.77 -26.59
C SER A 54 -4.20 -2.52 -25.40
N ARG A 55 -4.17 -3.48 -24.46
CA ARG A 55 -3.18 -3.50 -23.39
C ARG A 55 -1.95 -4.26 -23.84
N VAL A 56 -0.79 -3.74 -23.51
CA VAL A 56 0.50 -4.33 -23.87
C VAL A 56 1.09 -5.00 -22.63
N SER A 57 1.69 -6.16 -22.82
CA SER A 57 2.38 -6.85 -21.72
C SER A 57 3.70 -6.16 -21.35
N LEU A 58 4.19 -6.40 -20.14
CA LEU A 58 5.47 -5.86 -19.70
C LEU A 58 6.63 -6.35 -20.57
N ASP A 59 6.64 -7.63 -20.93
CA ASP A 59 7.69 -8.23 -21.73
C ASP A 59 7.72 -7.63 -23.16
N GLU A 60 6.56 -7.44 -23.75
CA GLU A 60 6.41 -6.82 -25.07
C GLU A 60 6.84 -5.34 -25.05
N THR A 61 6.43 -4.60 -24.03
CA THR A 61 6.85 -3.22 -23.82
C THR A 61 8.37 -3.11 -23.69
N LYS A 62 8.97 -4.00 -22.88
CA LYS A 62 10.42 -4.02 -22.70
C LYS A 62 11.14 -4.36 -23.98
N ALA A 63 10.68 -5.35 -24.73
CA ALA A 63 11.28 -5.73 -26.02
C ALA A 63 11.23 -4.58 -27.03
N ALA A 64 10.11 -3.87 -27.12
CA ALA A 64 9.94 -2.73 -28.00
C ALA A 64 10.82 -1.54 -27.60
N LEU A 65 10.97 -1.29 -26.29
CA LEU A 65 11.86 -0.25 -25.77
C LEU A 65 13.33 -0.57 -26.08
N ASP A 66 13.77 -1.80 -25.81
CA ASP A 66 15.14 -2.25 -26.10
C ASP A 66 15.46 -2.20 -27.59
N ALA A 67 14.48 -2.45 -28.45
CA ALA A 67 14.61 -2.35 -29.92
C ALA A 67 14.54 -0.91 -30.44
N GLY A 68 14.18 0.07 -29.60
CA GLY A 68 14.02 1.47 -30.02
C GLY A 68 12.84 1.72 -30.97
N THR A 69 11.84 0.85 -30.97
CA THR A 69 10.68 0.90 -31.89
C THR A 69 9.46 1.57 -31.27
N THR A 70 9.55 2.00 -30.00
CA THR A 70 8.44 2.60 -29.26
C THR A 70 8.86 3.85 -28.52
N VAL A 71 7.89 4.74 -28.29
CA VAL A 71 7.98 5.86 -27.34
C VAL A 71 7.13 5.52 -26.14
N ILE A 72 7.73 5.55 -24.96
CA ILE A 72 7.03 5.37 -23.69
C ILE A 72 6.59 6.74 -23.15
N VAL A 73 5.32 6.90 -22.85
CA VAL A 73 4.75 8.15 -22.33
C VAL A 73 4.22 7.93 -20.93
N ASP A 74 4.80 8.62 -19.96
CA ASP A 74 4.29 8.68 -18.59
C ASP A 74 3.21 9.76 -18.51
N VAL A 75 1.96 9.34 -18.32
CA VAL A 75 0.83 10.28 -18.22
C VAL A 75 0.50 10.69 -16.79
N ARG A 76 1.33 10.29 -15.83
CA ARG A 76 1.22 10.74 -14.43
C ARG A 76 1.64 12.21 -14.29
N SER A 77 1.43 12.76 -13.10
CA SER A 77 1.88 14.12 -12.81
C SER A 77 3.41 14.26 -12.95
N ALA A 78 3.88 15.47 -13.23
CA ALA A 78 5.32 15.75 -13.29
C ALA A 78 6.04 15.44 -11.96
N GLU A 79 5.34 15.51 -10.83
CA GLU A 79 5.90 15.14 -9.53
C GLU A 79 6.13 13.62 -9.44
N ALA A 80 5.14 12.81 -9.81
CA ALA A 80 5.27 11.36 -9.86
C ALA A 80 6.38 10.91 -10.80
N TYR A 81 6.48 11.53 -11.98
CA TYR A 81 7.56 11.30 -12.93
C TYR A 81 8.94 11.59 -12.33
N ARG A 82 9.12 12.72 -11.65
CA ARG A 82 10.39 13.05 -10.98
C ARG A 82 10.75 12.10 -9.84
N GLY A 83 9.76 11.52 -9.19
CA GLY A 83 9.95 10.53 -8.12
C GLY A 83 10.46 9.18 -8.62
N GLY A 84 10.21 8.85 -9.89
CA GLY A 84 10.65 7.62 -10.54
C GLY A 84 9.83 7.34 -11.80
N HIS A 85 10.49 6.96 -12.88
CA HIS A 85 9.86 6.69 -14.17
C HIS A 85 10.66 5.65 -14.97
N ILE A 86 10.07 5.12 -16.03
CA ILE A 86 10.74 4.20 -16.95
C ILE A 86 11.84 4.95 -17.69
N ALA A 87 13.05 4.41 -17.71
CA ALA A 87 14.19 5.02 -18.40
C ALA A 87 13.86 5.27 -19.87
N GLY A 88 14.05 6.52 -20.31
CA GLY A 88 13.73 6.94 -21.67
C GLY A 88 12.25 7.33 -21.89
N ALA A 89 11.39 7.21 -20.91
CA ALA A 89 10.02 7.70 -21.01
C ALA A 89 9.98 9.24 -21.02
N ILE A 90 9.05 9.79 -21.76
CA ILE A 90 8.73 11.23 -21.72
C ILE A 90 7.49 11.46 -20.86
N ASN A 91 7.45 12.56 -20.12
CA ASN A 91 6.31 12.90 -19.30
C ASN A 91 5.38 13.87 -20.02
N ILE A 92 4.16 13.43 -20.26
CA ILE A 92 3.07 14.26 -20.74
C ILE A 92 1.87 13.98 -19.82
N PRO A 93 1.65 14.76 -18.76
CA PRO A 93 0.52 14.60 -17.86
C PRO A 93 -0.80 14.49 -18.62
N LEU A 94 -1.69 13.59 -18.16
CA LEU A 94 -2.96 13.31 -18.83
C LEU A 94 -3.76 14.59 -19.18
N GLY A 95 -3.77 15.57 -18.28
CA GLY A 95 -4.43 16.86 -18.52
C GLY A 95 -3.78 17.74 -19.58
N GLU A 96 -2.55 17.46 -19.99
CA GLU A 96 -1.80 18.20 -21.01
C GLU A 96 -1.71 17.43 -22.34
N LEU A 97 -2.12 16.14 -22.33
CA LEU A 97 -1.89 15.22 -23.45
C LEU A 97 -2.48 15.76 -24.75
N GLU A 98 -3.72 16.27 -24.74
CA GLU A 98 -4.41 16.79 -25.91
C GLU A 98 -3.64 17.94 -26.58
N THR A 99 -3.11 18.86 -25.78
CA THR A 99 -2.38 20.03 -26.28
C THR A 99 -0.94 19.70 -26.73
N ARG A 100 -0.40 18.57 -26.24
CA ARG A 100 0.98 18.14 -26.45
C ARG A 100 1.13 16.92 -27.36
N LEU A 101 0.03 16.44 -27.96
CA LEU A 101 0.06 15.34 -28.94
C LEU A 101 1.03 15.59 -30.12
N GLY A 102 1.30 16.86 -30.45
CA GLY A 102 2.25 17.22 -31.50
C GLY A 102 3.71 16.94 -31.17
N GLU A 103 4.04 16.68 -29.90
CA GLU A 103 5.38 16.30 -29.46
C GLU A 103 5.70 14.81 -29.76
N LEU A 104 4.66 14.01 -30.03
CA LEU A 104 4.78 12.58 -30.28
C LEU A 104 4.92 12.29 -31.76
N ASP A 105 5.91 11.48 -32.12
CA ASP A 105 6.05 10.97 -33.47
C ASP A 105 5.02 9.86 -33.72
N LYS A 106 3.97 10.19 -34.45
CA LYS A 106 2.89 9.28 -34.81
C LYS A 106 3.27 8.11 -35.70
N THR A 107 4.49 8.09 -36.21
CA THR A 107 5.02 6.96 -37.01
C THR A 107 5.58 5.87 -36.10
N GLN A 108 5.82 6.16 -34.83
CA GLN A 108 6.28 5.22 -33.82
C GLN A 108 5.13 4.61 -33.05
N TRP A 109 5.37 3.46 -32.47
CA TRP A 109 4.43 2.86 -31.53
C TRP A 109 4.48 3.64 -30.21
N ILE A 110 3.36 4.19 -29.79
CA ILE A 110 3.24 4.98 -28.56
C ILE A 110 2.60 4.10 -27.50
N ILE A 111 3.30 3.89 -26.39
CA ILE A 111 2.81 3.16 -25.22
C ILE A 111 2.69 4.13 -24.07
N THR A 112 1.49 4.29 -23.53
CA THR A 112 1.24 5.12 -22.33
C THR A 112 1.18 4.25 -21.09
N TYR A 113 1.63 4.78 -19.95
CA TYR A 113 1.43 4.13 -18.65
C TYR A 113 1.01 5.13 -17.57
N CYS A 114 0.22 4.58 -16.62
CA CYS A 114 -0.24 5.26 -15.43
C CYS A 114 -0.24 4.23 -14.28
N THR A 115 0.20 4.61 -13.08
CA THR A 115 0.17 3.75 -11.87
C THR A 115 -0.37 4.52 -10.69
#